data_590bc92dd2c9004d39c807f3ceb7087a
#
_entry.id   590bc92dd2c9004d39c807f3ceb7087a
#
_cell.length_a   1.000
_cell.length_b   1.000
_cell.length_c   1.000
_cell.angle_alpha   90.00
_cell.angle_beta   90.00
_cell.angle_gamma   90.00
#
_symmetry.space_group_name_H-M   'P 1'
#
loop_
_entity.id
_entity.type
_entity.pdbx_description
1 polymer ?
#
loop_
_entity_poly.entity_id
_entity_poly.type
_entity_poly.pdbx_seq_one_letter_code
_entity_poly.pdbx_strand_id
1 'polypeptide(L)'
;MQMPWLHGKISRERTEKILATTANGTFLIRESTNYPGDYTLCLSFDGKVEHYRIHLLENSHYTCDHEAVFPNLIQLVAHYKRDADGLCHELVSPVISENIKNHLENSNFDAKIVEFRKAGILVNRKDVKVGEIIGRGEFGDVFAGFFLGQKVAVKSLKNGITSDLLTEAKFMSQLNNVHLVALIGVVMDGTREVNILTEFMANGNLVDFLRSRGRYQLEKIQLIKFALNVADGMRYMEANRLVHRDLACRNILLDEAYCAKISDFGLAQSVDNPTTQSKSQFFPIKWTAVEALRSGVFTSQTDVWSFGVILWEIFSFARIPYPRILIQDVVRHIEQGYRMEPPEDCPVSISNIMTKTWDSNPENRPTFVQLCRMLEDIIAKKLY
;
A
#
# COMPACT_ATOMS: atom_id res chain seq x y z
N MET A 1 -27.78 -12.74 -14.96
CA MET A 1 -26.34 -12.52 -15.24
C MET A 1 -26.12 -11.01 -15.26
N GLN A 2 -25.22 -10.48 -14.44
CA GLN A 2 -24.97 -9.02 -14.37
C GLN A 2 -24.17 -8.58 -15.60
N MET A 3 -24.59 -7.47 -16.24
CA MET A 3 -23.92 -6.86 -17.40
C MET A 3 -23.10 -5.65 -16.92
N PRO A 4 -21.79 -5.83 -16.61
CA PRO A 4 -20.99 -4.79 -15.95
C PRO A 4 -20.83 -3.51 -16.79
N TRP A 5 -20.92 -3.63 -18.09
CA TRP A 5 -20.82 -2.57 -19.07
C TRP A 5 -22.13 -1.80 -19.31
N LEU A 6 -23.25 -2.21 -18.68
CA LEU A 6 -24.54 -1.52 -18.83
C LEU A 6 -24.69 -0.41 -17.76
N HIS A 7 -24.71 0.83 -18.20
CA HIS A 7 -24.73 2.02 -17.36
C HIS A 7 -26.12 2.63 -17.15
N GLY A 8 -27.17 2.04 -17.77
CA GLY A 8 -28.53 2.57 -17.68
C GLY A 8 -28.66 3.98 -18.32
N LYS A 9 -29.45 4.85 -17.68
CA LYS A 9 -29.71 6.22 -18.16
C LYS A 9 -28.58 7.17 -17.78
N ILE A 10 -27.58 7.33 -18.64
CA ILE A 10 -26.53 8.36 -18.49
C ILE A 10 -26.49 9.25 -19.76
N SER A 11 -26.14 10.53 -19.60
CA SER A 11 -26.04 11.47 -20.71
C SER A 11 -24.85 11.17 -21.64
N ARG A 12 -24.92 11.68 -22.87
CA ARG A 12 -23.81 11.61 -23.82
C ARG A 12 -22.55 12.28 -23.26
N GLU A 13 -22.68 13.47 -22.70
CA GLU A 13 -21.54 14.21 -22.09
C GLU A 13 -20.87 13.45 -20.97
N ARG A 14 -21.65 12.78 -20.10
CA ARG A 14 -21.09 11.94 -19.02
C ARG A 14 -20.36 10.73 -19.59
N THR A 15 -20.89 10.11 -20.63
CA THR A 15 -20.27 8.99 -21.34
C THR A 15 -18.92 9.39 -21.95
N GLU A 16 -18.90 10.53 -22.65
CA GLU A 16 -17.69 11.07 -23.27
C GLU A 16 -16.62 11.39 -22.20
N LYS A 17 -16.99 11.96 -21.05
CA LYS A 17 -16.07 12.17 -19.93
C LYS A 17 -15.50 10.86 -19.34
N ILE A 18 -16.31 9.82 -19.24
CA ILE A 18 -15.90 8.50 -18.73
C ILE A 18 -14.88 7.84 -19.67
N LEU A 19 -15.07 7.98 -20.98
CA LEU A 19 -14.24 7.31 -22.00
C LEU A 19 -13.07 8.17 -22.53
N ALA A 20 -13.04 9.49 -22.27
CA ALA A 20 -12.12 10.45 -22.87
C ALA A 20 -10.62 10.12 -22.72
N THR A 21 -10.24 9.42 -21.63
CA THR A 21 -8.83 9.09 -21.33
C THR A 21 -8.56 7.58 -21.31
N THR A 22 -9.47 6.80 -21.87
CA THR A 22 -9.34 5.34 -21.89
C THR A 22 -8.65 4.84 -23.17
N ALA A 23 -8.10 3.63 -23.11
CA ALA A 23 -7.45 3.00 -24.25
C ALA A 23 -8.48 2.66 -25.35
N ASN A 24 -8.00 2.52 -26.60
CA ASN A 24 -8.81 2.06 -27.73
C ASN A 24 -9.47 0.71 -27.40
N GLY A 25 -10.72 0.55 -27.82
CA GLY A 25 -11.51 -0.65 -27.52
C GLY A 25 -12.18 -0.64 -26.15
N THR A 26 -11.98 0.40 -25.32
CA THR A 26 -12.73 0.55 -24.06
C THR A 26 -14.15 1.00 -24.35
N PHE A 27 -15.15 0.32 -23.76
CA PHE A 27 -16.54 0.54 -24.10
C PHE A 27 -17.49 0.52 -22.90
N LEU A 28 -18.67 1.10 -23.12
CA LEU A 28 -19.85 0.95 -22.27
C LEU A 28 -21.11 0.96 -23.12
N ILE A 29 -22.22 0.45 -22.57
CA ILE A 29 -23.55 0.56 -23.17
C ILE A 29 -24.45 1.36 -22.23
N ARG A 30 -25.21 2.31 -22.77
CA ARG A 30 -26.19 3.10 -22.05
C ARG A 30 -27.58 3.01 -22.72
N GLU A 31 -28.62 3.30 -21.98
CA GLU A 31 -29.93 3.46 -22.55
C GLU A 31 -29.95 4.68 -23.49
N SER A 32 -30.67 4.57 -24.62
CA SER A 32 -30.82 5.68 -25.54
C SER A 32 -31.70 6.77 -24.91
N THR A 33 -31.24 8.03 -24.99
CA THR A 33 -32.02 9.17 -24.52
C THR A 33 -33.09 9.61 -25.49
N ASN A 34 -32.88 9.34 -26.79
CA ASN A 34 -33.77 9.83 -27.89
C ASN A 34 -34.74 8.76 -28.37
N TYR A 35 -34.46 7.49 -28.13
CA TYR A 35 -35.26 6.36 -28.62
C TYR A 35 -35.53 5.40 -27.46
N PRO A 36 -36.73 5.49 -26.83
CA PRO A 36 -37.08 4.62 -25.71
C PRO A 36 -37.05 3.13 -26.10
N GLY A 37 -36.37 2.32 -25.33
CA GLY A 37 -36.17 0.89 -25.59
C GLY A 37 -34.87 0.53 -26.27
N ASP A 38 -34.26 1.47 -27.00
CA ASP A 38 -32.96 1.27 -27.65
C ASP A 38 -31.80 1.53 -26.65
N TYR A 39 -30.62 1.05 -27.05
CA TYR A 39 -29.37 1.31 -26.33
C TYR A 39 -28.38 2.05 -27.25
N THR A 40 -27.29 2.52 -26.65
CA THR A 40 -26.15 3.10 -27.37
C THR A 40 -24.87 2.44 -26.86
N LEU A 41 -24.16 1.77 -27.78
CA LEU A 41 -22.79 1.33 -27.56
C LEU A 41 -21.87 2.54 -27.75
N CYS A 42 -21.02 2.77 -26.77
CA CYS A 42 -20.06 3.88 -26.77
C CYS A 42 -18.66 3.29 -26.65
N LEU A 43 -17.78 3.62 -27.58
CA LEU A 43 -16.49 3.01 -27.81
C LEU A 43 -15.40 4.07 -27.90
N SER A 44 -14.32 3.92 -27.15
CA SER A 44 -13.14 4.79 -27.24
C SER A 44 -12.24 4.34 -28.38
N PHE A 45 -11.92 5.26 -29.29
CA PHE A 45 -11.03 5.02 -30.41
C PHE A 45 -10.35 6.31 -30.86
N ASP A 46 -9.04 6.29 -31.07
CA ASP A 46 -8.18 7.39 -31.53
C ASP A 46 -8.45 8.74 -30.82
N GLY A 47 -8.58 8.67 -29.47
CA GLY A 47 -8.84 9.85 -28.62
C GLY A 47 -10.25 10.43 -28.74
N LYS A 48 -11.18 9.74 -29.41
CA LYS A 48 -12.58 10.11 -29.55
C LYS A 48 -13.49 9.03 -29.02
N VAL A 49 -14.74 9.38 -28.76
CA VAL A 49 -15.78 8.43 -28.35
C VAL A 49 -16.78 8.29 -29.51
N GLU A 50 -16.81 7.10 -30.09
CA GLU A 50 -17.77 6.74 -31.11
C GLU A 50 -19.04 6.17 -30.49
N HIS A 51 -20.19 6.46 -31.09
CA HIS A 51 -21.51 6.11 -30.58
C HIS A 51 -22.30 5.33 -31.65
N TYR A 52 -22.62 4.07 -31.34
CA TYR A 52 -23.39 3.20 -32.19
C TYR A 52 -24.76 2.95 -31.56
N ARG A 53 -25.84 3.19 -32.32
CA ARG A 53 -27.19 2.87 -31.84
C ARG A 53 -27.42 1.37 -31.92
N ILE A 54 -27.92 0.81 -30.82
CA ILE A 54 -28.40 -0.58 -30.75
C ILE A 54 -29.91 -0.52 -30.80
N HIS A 55 -30.49 -0.97 -31.91
CA HIS A 55 -31.92 -1.02 -32.14
C HIS A 55 -32.54 -2.23 -31.43
N LEU A 56 -33.66 -2.02 -30.74
CA LEU A 56 -34.52 -3.09 -30.27
C LEU A 56 -35.58 -3.37 -31.35
N LEU A 57 -35.52 -4.57 -31.91
CA LEU A 57 -36.46 -5.03 -32.93
C LEU A 57 -37.79 -5.53 -32.34
N GLU A 58 -38.87 -5.60 -33.14
CA GLU A 58 -40.19 -6.06 -32.69
C GLU A 58 -40.17 -7.49 -32.11
N ASN A 59 -39.25 -8.34 -32.55
CA ASN A 59 -39.03 -9.71 -32.04
C ASN A 59 -38.17 -9.76 -30.77
N SER A 60 -37.92 -8.62 -30.11
CA SER A 60 -37.07 -8.49 -28.90
C SER A 60 -35.60 -8.81 -29.12
N HIS A 61 -35.10 -8.72 -30.33
CA HIS A 61 -33.70 -8.88 -30.70
C HIS A 61 -33.01 -7.52 -30.82
N TYR A 62 -31.70 -7.51 -30.82
CA TYR A 62 -30.86 -6.32 -30.88
C TYR A 62 -29.98 -6.33 -32.13
N THR A 63 -29.74 -5.18 -32.70
CA THR A 63 -28.85 -4.99 -33.87
C THR A 63 -28.25 -3.59 -33.89
N CYS A 64 -27.01 -3.45 -34.40
CA CYS A 64 -26.38 -2.13 -34.62
C CYS A 64 -26.58 -1.66 -36.08
N ASP A 65 -26.64 -2.56 -37.04
CA ASP A 65 -26.56 -2.30 -38.49
C ASP A 65 -27.68 -2.92 -39.31
N HIS A 66 -28.60 -3.66 -38.67
CA HIS A 66 -29.65 -4.48 -39.28
C HIS A 66 -29.17 -5.70 -40.09
N GLU A 67 -27.84 -5.98 -40.14
CA GLU A 67 -27.27 -7.18 -40.77
C GLU A 67 -27.11 -8.29 -39.74
N ALA A 68 -26.39 -8.02 -38.61
CA ALA A 68 -26.23 -8.97 -37.50
C ALA A 68 -27.32 -8.74 -36.46
N VAL A 69 -28.03 -9.82 -36.07
CA VAL A 69 -29.15 -9.78 -35.13
C VAL A 69 -28.89 -10.69 -33.93
N PHE A 70 -29.04 -10.16 -32.72
CA PHE A 70 -28.68 -10.83 -31.47
C PHE A 70 -29.87 -10.95 -30.49
N PRO A 71 -30.10 -12.11 -29.85
CA PRO A 71 -31.21 -12.31 -28.93
C PRO A 71 -31.08 -11.54 -27.63
N ASN A 72 -29.89 -11.04 -27.30
CA ASN A 72 -29.64 -10.21 -26.13
C ASN A 72 -28.32 -9.42 -26.24
N LEU A 73 -28.15 -8.40 -25.40
CA LEU A 73 -26.96 -7.55 -25.39
C LEU A 73 -25.65 -8.30 -25.03
N ILE A 74 -25.73 -9.44 -24.32
CA ILE A 74 -24.54 -10.24 -23.97
C ILE A 74 -23.95 -10.87 -25.23
N GLN A 75 -24.82 -11.43 -26.09
CA GLN A 75 -24.37 -12.05 -27.35
C GLN A 75 -23.89 -10.98 -28.34
N LEU A 76 -24.52 -9.83 -28.38
CA LEU A 76 -24.06 -8.67 -29.16
C LEU A 76 -22.64 -8.28 -28.73
N VAL A 77 -22.41 -8.06 -27.45
CA VAL A 77 -21.08 -7.70 -26.94
C VAL A 77 -20.06 -8.83 -27.17
N ALA A 78 -20.47 -10.09 -27.04
CA ALA A 78 -19.59 -11.23 -27.31
C ALA A 78 -19.20 -11.34 -28.81
N HIS A 79 -20.05 -10.93 -29.73
CA HIS A 79 -19.77 -10.84 -31.17
C HIS A 79 -18.71 -9.75 -31.42
N TYR A 80 -18.99 -8.53 -31.02
CA TYR A 80 -18.11 -7.37 -31.27
C TYR A 80 -16.78 -7.40 -30.44
N LYS A 81 -16.64 -8.32 -29.50
CA LYS A 81 -15.35 -8.64 -28.88
C LYS A 81 -14.46 -9.54 -29.73
N ARG A 82 -14.99 -10.27 -30.68
CA ARG A 82 -14.25 -11.17 -31.59
C ARG A 82 -13.95 -10.52 -32.92
N ASP A 83 -14.84 -9.68 -33.38
CA ASP A 83 -14.75 -9.01 -34.66
C ASP A 83 -15.40 -7.62 -34.56
N ALA A 84 -14.75 -6.61 -35.11
CA ALA A 84 -15.26 -5.25 -35.10
C ALA A 84 -16.56 -5.10 -35.95
N ASP A 85 -16.71 -5.88 -37.02
CA ASP A 85 -17.90 -6.04 -37.85
C ASP A 85 -18.67 -4.73 -38.07
N GLY A 86 -18.00 -3.74 -38.69
CA GLY A 86 -18.54 -2.38 -38.92
C GLY A 86 -18.33 -1.38 -37.79
N LEU A 87 -17.87 -1.78 -36.60
CA LEU A 87 -17.38 -0.83 -35.57
C LEU A 87 -15.99 -0.32 -35.94
N CYS A 88 -15.60 0.84 -35.38
CA CYS A 88 -14.25 1.39 -35.58
C CYS A 88 -13.14 0.57 -34.91
N HIS A 89 -13.47 -0.30 -33.94
CA HIS A 89 -12.54 -1.16 -33.22
C HIS A 89 -13.32 -2.28 -32.51
N GLU A 90 -12.64 -3.41 -32.26
CA GLU A 90 -13.18 -4.48 -31.41
C GLU A 90 -13.38 -4.02 -29.97
N LEU A 91 -14.37 -4.60 -29.29
CA LEU A 91 -14.62 -4.33 -27.89
C LEU A 91 -13.60 -5.08 -27.00
N VAL A 92 -12.71 -4.34 -26.33
CA VAL A 92 -11.64 -4.92 -25.50
C VAL A 92 -12.04 -4.94 -24.02
N SER A 93 -12.17 -3.78 -23.42
CA SER A 93 -12.36 -3.62 -21.98
C SER A 93 -13.65 -2.88 -21.64
N PRO A 94 -14.54 -3.47 -20.82
CA PRO A 94 -15.75 -2.77 -20.41
C PRO A 94 -15.46 -1.76 -19.30
N VAL A 95 -16.11 -0.60 -19.35
CA VAL A 95 -16.24 0.26 -18.18
C VAL A 95 -17.32 -0.31 -17.26
N ILE A 96 -16.96 -0.58 -16.01
CA ILE A 96 -17.91 -1.12 -15.02
C ILE A 96 -18.82 0.01 -14.53
N SER A 97 -20.14 -0.19 -14.58
CA SER A 97 -21.12 0.78 -14.11
C SER A 97 -21.01 1.04 -12.60
N GLU A 98 -21.26 2.28 -12.16
CA GLU A 98 -21.21 2.67 -10.75
C GLU A 98 -22.10 1.81 -9.85
N ASN A 99 -23.28 1.41 -10.32
CA ASN A 99 -24.19 0.55 -9.56
C ASN A 99 -23.60 -0.83 -9.28
N ILE A 100 -22.91 -1.41 -10.26
CA ILE A 100 -22.26 -2.72 -10.10
C ILE A 100 -20.96 -2.57 -9.28
N LYS A 101 -20.20 -1.49 -9.50
CA LYS A 101 -19.06 -1.16 -8.63
C LYS A 101 -19.48 -1.10 -7.16
N ASN A 102 -20.50 -0.31 -6.86
CA ASN A 102 -21.05 -0.18 -5.50
C ASN A 102 -21.57 -1.51 -4.96
N HIS A 103 -22.18 -2.35 -5.78
CA HIS A 103 -22.68 -3.66 -5.35
C HIS A 103 -21.53 -4.64 -5.08
N LEU A 104 -20.50 -4.65 -5.93
CA LEU A 104 -19.30 -5.46 -5.73
C LEU A 104 -18.50 -4.99 -4.52
N GLU A 105 -18.37 -3.68 -4.32
CA GLU A 105 -17.72 -3.10 -3.15
C GLU A 105 -18.47 -3.44 -1.86
N ASN A 106 -19.81 -3.38 -1.87
CA ASN A 106 -20.65 -3.80 -0.74
C ASN A 106 -20.49 -5.28 -0.41
N SER A 107 -20.57 -6.13 -1.43
CA SER A 107 -20.41 -7.58 -1.27
C SER A 107 -19.01 -7.92 -0.74
N ASN A 108 -17.98 -7.22 -1.19
CA ASN A 108 -16.61 -7.39 -0.72
C ASN A 108 -16.44 -6.90 0.72
N PHE A 109 -17.08 -5.79 1.08
CA PHE A 109 -17.07 -5.26 2.45
C PHE A 109 -17.74 -6.21 3.44
N ASP A 110 -18.91 -6.71 3.12
CA ASP A 110 -19.63 -7.69 3.95
C ASP A 110 -18.83 -8.99 4.11
N ALA A 111 -18.19 -9.45 3.05
CA ALA A 111 -17.31 -10.61 3.09
C ALA A 111 -16.11 -10.38 4.04
N LYS A 112 -15.53 -9.16 4.03
CA LYS A 112 -14.45 -8.78 4.94
C LYS A 112 -14.90 -8.70 6.40
N ILE A 113 -16.10 -8.20 6.68
CA ILE A 113 -16.69 -8.22 8.03
C ILE A 113 -16.76 -9.66 8.56
N VAL A 114 -17.23 -10.59 7.73
CA VAL A 114 -17.32 -12.01 8.09
C VAL A 114 -15.91 -12.60 8.34
N GLU A 115 -14.94 -12.29 7.48
CA GLU A 115 -13.55 -12.74 7.60
C GLU A 115 -12.93 -12.24 8.94
N PHE A 116 -13.04 -10.94 9.22
CA PHE A 116 -12.46 -10.33 10.43
C PHE A 116 -13.18 -10.75 11.72
N ARG A 117 -14.49 -11.02 11.63
CA ARG A 117 -15.25 -11.61 12.76
C ARG A 117 -14.74 -13.02 13.08
N LYS A 118 -14.51 -13.85 12.06
CA LYS A 118 -13.93 -15.22 12.24
C LYS A 118 -12.51 -15.18 12.79
N ALA A 119 -11.72 -14.18 12.38
CA ALA A 119 -10.38 -13.96 12.90
C ALA A 119 -10.36 -13.37 14.33
N GLY A 120 -11.52 -12.97 14.89
CA GLY A 120 -11.62 -12.40 16.23
C GLY A 120 -11.06 -10.98 16.37
N ILE A 121 -10.80 -10.28 15.25
CA ILE A 121 -10.22 -8.92 15.25
C ILE A 121 -11.26 -7.82 15.05
N LEU A 122 -12.51 -8.16 14.77
CA LEU A 122 -13.57 -7.18 14.63
C LEU A 122 -14.00 -6.68 16.02
N VAL A 123 -13.91 -5.36 16.25
CA VAL A 123 -14.31 -4.72 17.50
C VAL A 123 -15.54 -3.85 17.30
N ASN A 124 -16.33 -3.68 18.38
CA ASN A 124 -17.55 -2.91 18.34
C ASN A 124 -17.22 -1.40 18.41
N ARG A 125 -17.81 -0.60 17.54
CA ARG A 125 -17.63 0.87 17.52
C ARG A 125 -17.95 1.53 18.84
N LYS A 126 -18.92 0.99 19.60
CA LYS A 126 -19.35 1.52 20.90
C LYS A 126 -18.29 1.41 21.98
N ASP A 127 -17.36 0.47 21.84
CA ASP A 127 -16.29 0.21 22.80
C ASP A 127 -15.05 1.09 22.54
N VAL A 128 -15.07 1.87 21.44
CA VAL A 128 -13.98 2.73 21.00
C VAL A 128 -14.34 4.20 21.19
N LYS A 129 -13.56 4.91 21.99
CA LYS A 129 -13.62 6.36 22.13
C LYS A 129 -12.47 6.98 21.34
N VAL A 130 -12.78 7.77 20.31
CA VAL A 130 -11.78 8.49 19.52
C VAL A 130 -11.56 9.86 20.15
N GLY A 131 -10.31 10.25 20.33
CA GLY A 131 -9.87 11.52 20.94
C GLY A 131 -9.24 12.46 19.91
N GLU A 132 -8.12 13.08 20.30
CA GLU A 132 -7.41 14.07 19.49
C GLU A 132 -6.54 13.44 18.38
N ILE A 133 -6.27 14.22 17.32
CA ILE A 133 -5.35 13.81 16.25
C ILE A 133 -3.93 13.82 16.78
N ILE A 134 -3.21 12.71 16.64
CA ILE A 134 -1.82 12.52 17.01
C ILE A 134 -0.89 12.37 15.80
N GLY A 135 -1.45 12.16 14.61
CA GLY A 135 -0.69 12.04 13.37
C GLY A 135 -1.55 12.27 12.14
N ARG A 136 -0.94 12.73 11.05
CA ARG A 136 -1.55 12.88 9.74
C ARG A 136 -0.68 12.20 8.72
N GLY A 137 -1.18 11.15 8.09
CA GLY A 137 -0.48 10.38 7.07
C GLY A 137 -1.11 10.52 5.69
N GLU A 138 -0.43 9.99 4.71
CA GLU A 138 -0.90 9.89 3.33
C GLU A 138 -2.21 9.09 3.25
N PHE A 139 -2.33 8.04 4.05
CA PHE A 139 -3.47 7.11 4.06
C PHE A 139 -4.58 7.50 5.04
N GLY A 140 -4.44 8.54 5.84
CA GLY A 140 -5.47 8.96 6.78
C GLY A 140 -4.93 9.66 8.02
N ASP A 141 -5.85 10.03 8.91
CA ASP A 141 -5.52 10.64 10.19
C ASP A 141 -5.43 9.57 11.28
N VAL A 142 -4.49 9.73 12.20
CA VAL A 142 -4.30 8.87 13.37
C VAL A 142 -4.71 9.65 14.61
N PHE A 143 -5.59 9.06 15.41
CA PHE A 143 -6.12 9.63 16.63
C PHE A 143 -5.62 8.87 17.84
N ALA A 144 -5.41 9.55 18.96
CA ALA A 144 -5.39 8.89 20.25
C ALA A 144 -6.81 8.46 20.61
N GLY A 145 -6.97 7.29 21.21
CA GLY A 145 -8.29 6.81 21.62
C GLY A 145 -8.21 5.85 22.80
N PHE A 146 -9.37 5.33 23.16
CA PHE A 146 -9.49 4.30 24.21
C PHE A 146 -10.38 3.16 23.69
N PHE A 147 -9.94 1.94 23.92
CA PHE A 147 -10.71 0.72 23.71
C PHE A 147 -10.77 -0.08 24.99
N LEU A 148 -11.97 -0.30 25.52
CA LEU A 148 -12.20 -0.99 26.81
C LEU A 148 -11.33 -0.45 27.97
N GLY A 149 -11.08 0.88 27.97
CA GLY A 149 -10.26 1.55 28.99
C GLY A 149 -8.76 1.57 28.72
N GLN A 150 -8.27 0.82 27.74
CA GLN A 150 -6.88 0.82 27.30
C GLN A 150 -6.65 1.92 26.26
N LYS A 151 -5.55 2.66 26.37
CA LYS A 151 -5.15 3.67 25.38
C LYS A 151 -4.70 3.00 24.09
N VAL A 152 -5.19 3.47 22.94
CA VAL A 152 -4.95 2.92 21.60
C VAL A 152 -4.68 4.03 20.61
N ALA A 153 -4.04 3.70 19.48
CA ALA A 153 -4.04 4.55 18.30
C ALA A 153 -5.13 4.08 17.34
N VAL A 154 -5.87 5.04 16.75
CA VAL A 154 -6.99 4.78 15.84
C VAL A 154 -6.66 5.42 14.50
N LYS A 155 -6.30 4.60 13.49
CA LYS A 155 -6.06 5.03 12.11
C LYS A 155 -7.38 5.03 11.35
N SER A 156 -7.82 6.21 10.89
CA SER A 156 -9.07 6.43 10.16
C SER A 156 -8.80 6.93 8.75
N LEU A 157 -9.52 6.40 7.77
CA LEU A 157 -9.40 6.82 6.37
C LEU A 157 -10.19 8.08 6.08
N LYS A 158 -9.65 8.96 5.22
CA LYS A 158 -10.32 10.19 4.79
C LYS A 158 -11.39 10.00 3.72
N ASN A 159 -11.33 8.95 2.88
CA ASN A 159 -12.13 8.83 1.66
C ASN A 159 -12.73 7.43 1.42
N GLY A 160 -13.20 6.75 2.47
CA GLY A 160 -13.88 5.46 2.34
C GLY A 160 -12.93 4.25 2.29
N ILE A 161 -13.50 3.07 2.00
CA ILE A 161 -12.79 1.79 2.06
C ILE A 161 -11.77 1.72 0.93
N THR A 162 -10.49 1.79 1.27
CA THR A 162 -9.46 1.33 0.35
C THR A 162 -9.16 -0.14 0.66
N SER A 163 -9.06 -0.96 -0.37
CA SER A 163 -8.63 -2.37 -0.28
C SER A 163 -7.34 -2.52 0.50
N ASP A 164 -6.49 -1.49 0.45
CA ASP A 164 -5.15 -1.47 1.01
C ASP A 164 -5.15 -1.47 2.54
N LEU A 165 -6.03 -0.68 3.19
CA LEU A 165 -6.13 -0.68 4.66
C LEU A 165 -6.65 -2.02 5.21
N LEU A 166 -7.64 -2.62 4.54
CA LEU A 166 -8.13 -3.93 4.94
C LEU A 166 -7.08 -5.02 4.75
N THR A 167 -6.24 -4.86 3.72
CA THR A 167 -5.09 -5.75 3.48
C THR A 167 -4.03 -5.55 4.55
N GLU A 168 -3.72 -4.31 4.94
CA GLU A 168 -2.82 -3.98 6.04
C GLU A 168 -3.33 -4.60 7.36
N ALA A 169 -4.61 -4.42 7.70
CA ALA A 169 -5.18 -4.99 8.92
C ALA A 169 -5.14 -6.52 8.94
N LYS A 170 -5.43 -7.16 7.80
CA LYS A 170 -5.32 -8.61 7.67
C LYS A 170 -3.87 -9.08 7.83
N PHE A 171 -2.92 -8.38 7.22
CA PHE A 171 -1.50 -8.66 7.37
C PHE A 171 -1.08 -8.52 8.83
N MET A 172 -1.41 -7.40 9.48
CA MET A 172 -1.08 -7.16 10.89
C MET A 172 -1.67 -8.21 11.84
N SER A 173 -2.87 -8.75 11.53
CA SER A 173 -3.51 -9.77 12.38
C SER A 173 -2.73 -11.08 12.48
N GLN A 174 -1.79 -11.32 11.57
CA GLN A 174 -0.95 -12.51 11.53
C GLN A 174 0.41 -12.30 12.22
N LEU A 175 0.72 -11.03 12.58
CA LEU A 175 2.00 -10.68 13.21
C LEU A 175 1.90 -10.80 14.74
N ASN A 176 2.89 -11.44 15.34
CA ASN A 176 3.01 -11.52 16.79
C ASN A 176 4.48 -11.44 17.20
N ASN A 177 4.97 -10.22 17.43
CA ASN A 177 6.34 -9.97 17.89
C ASN A 177 6.38 -8.67 18.69
N VAL A 178 7.21 -8.63 19.74
CA VAL A 178 7.33 -7.49 20.67
C VAL A 178 7.88 -6.22 20.00
N HIS A 179 8.58 -6.35 18.88
CA HIS A 179 9.16 -5.23 18.11
C HIS A 179 8.38 -4.91 16.82
N LEU A 180 7.15 -5.41 16.71
CA LEU A 180 6.18 -5.00 15.69
C LEU A 180 4.97 -4.39 16.38
N VAL A 181 4.45 -3.28 15.85
CA VAL A 181 3.24 -2.65 16.40
C VAL A 181 2.05 -3.60 16.29
N ALA A 182 1.44 -3.92 17.43
CA ALA A 182 0.37 -4.89 17.51
C ALA A 182 -0.96 -4.31 17.01
N LEU A 183 -1.68 -5.10 16.22
CA LEU A 183 -3.09 -4.86 15.91
C LEU A 183 -3.95 -5.21 17.14
N ILE A 184 -4.80 -4.28 17.59
CA ILE A 184 -5.78 -4.53 18.66
C ILE A 184 -7.12 -4.93 18.07
N GLY A 185 -7.51 -4.32 16.96
CA GLY A 185 -8.75 -4.67 16.27
C GLY A 185 -9.09 -3.74 15.12
N VAL A 186 -10.19 -4.06 14.46
CA VAL A 186 -10.73 -3.29 13.34
C VAL A 186 -12.19 -2.96 13.62
N VAL A 187 -12.56 -1.69 13.51
CA VAL A 187 -13.96 -1.27 13.50
C VAL A 187 -14.43 -1.20 12.06
N MET A 188 -15.50 -1.92 11.76
CA MET A 188 -16.23 -1.85 10.50
C MET A 188 -17.71 -1.78 10.85
N ASP A 189 -18.32 -0.64 10.62
CA ASP A 189 -19.74 -0.44 10.88
C ASP A 189 -20.55 -0.21 9.59
N GLY A 190 -21.85 -0.06 9.72
CA GLY A 190 -22.77 0.16 8.59
C GLY A 190 -22.53 1.48 7.83
N THR A 191 -21.69 2.37 8.33
CA THR A 191 -21.34 3.66 7.68
C THR A 191 -20.24 3.52 6.66
N ARG A 192 -19.64 2.31 6.52
CA ARG A 192 -18.46 2.01 5.71
C ARG A 192 -17.17 2.70 6.17
N GLU A 193 -17.18 3.32 7.31
CA GLU A 193 -15.95 3.78 7.93
C GLU A 193 -15.16 2.57 8.46
N VAL A 194 -13.88 2.54 8.13
CA VAL A 194 -12.95 1.54 8.66
C VAL A 194 -11.95 2.25 9.56
N ASN A 195 -11.83 1.76 10.79
CA ASN A 195 -10.79 2.22 11.69
C ASN A 195 -9.95 1.03 12.12
N ILE A 196 -8.62 1.15 12.00
CA ILE A 196 -7.67 0.18 12.55
C ILE A 196 -7.22 0.68 13.91
N LEU A 197 -7.34 -0.20 14.91
CA LEU A 197 -6.85 0.05 16.27
C LEU A 197 -5.53 -0.68 16.46
N THR A 198 -4.52 0.06 16.89
CA THR A 198 -3.22 -0.49 17.27
C THR A 198 -2.85 -0.11 18.70
N GLU A 199 -1.87 -0.78 19.26
CA GLU A 199 -1.28 -0.35 20.52
C GLU A 199 -0.82 1.11 20.43
N PHE A 200 -0.90 1.82 21.57
CA PHE A 200 -0.53 3.23 21.64
C PHE A 200 0.97 3.38 21.89
N MET A 201 1.64 4.09 21.02
CA MET A 201 3.08 4.33 21.08
C MET A 201 3.35 5.72 21.71
N ALA A 202 3.61 5.73 23.01
CA ALA A 202 3.58 6.95 23.83
C ALA A 202 4.65 7.98 23.47
N ASN A 203 5.79 7.55 22.92
CA ASN A 203 6.90 8.42 22.54
C ASN A 203 6.95 8.74 21.03
N GLY A 204 5.89 8.39 20.27
CA GLY A 204 5.75 8.73 18.86
C GLY A 204 6.77 8.05 17.95
N ASN A 205 7.06 8.64 16.78
CA ASN A 205 8.01 8.08 15.83
C ASN A 205 9.46 8.43 16.17
N LEU A 206 10.37 7.56 15.74
CA LEU A 206 11.80 7.67 16.05
C LEU A 206 12.45 8.92 15.44
N VAL A 207 11.96 9.42 14.29
CA VAL A 207 12.48 10.65 13.66
C VAL A 207 12.27 11.87 14.58
N ASP A 208 11.04 12.06 15.04
CA ASP A 208 10.68 13.20 15.89
C ASP A 208 11.33 13.06 17.27
N PHE A 209 11.42 11.84 17.79
CA PHE A 209 12.09 11.56 19.05
C PHE A 209 13.59 11.92 18.97
N LEU A 210 14.32 11.46 17.97
CA LEU A 210 15.74 11.75 17.80
C LEU A 210 16.01 13.25 17.60
N ARG A 211 15.17 13.94 16.82
CA ARG A 211 15.28 15.39 16.58
C ARG A 211 15.03 16.21 17.84
N SER A 212 14.04 15.80 18.65
CA SER A 212 13.68 16.51 19.87
C SER A 212 14.73 16.40 20.98
N ARG A 213 15.45 15.27 21.06
CA ARG A 213 16.46 15.02 22.10
C ARG A 213 17.86 15.50 21.70
N GLY A 214 18.22 15.33 20.42
CA GLY A 214 19.54 15.71 19.92
C GLY A 214 20.69 14.84 20.48
N ARG A 215 21.92 15.19 20.08
CA ARG A 215 23.13 14.40 20.36
C ARG A 215 23.53 14.29 21.84
N TYR A 216 23.17 15.30 22.64
CA TYR A 216 23.67 15.40 24.02
C TYR A 216 22.78 14.74 25.06
N GLN A 217 21.59 14.29 24.68
CA GLN A 217 20.62 13.70 25.62
C GLN A 217 20.46 12.19 25.47
N LEU A 218 21.01 11.59 24.42
CA LEU A 218 20.90 10.17 24.17
C LEU A 218 22.28 9.52 24.18
N GLU A 219 22.43 8.50 25.02
CA GLU A 219 23.64 7.69 25.02
C GLU A 219 23.70 6.78 23.80
N LYS A 220 24.90 6.49 23.30
CA LYS A 220 25.12 5.59 22.16
C LYS A 220 24.48 4.22 22.35
N ILE A 221 24.50 3.70 23.57
CA ILE A 221 23.86 2.41 23.90
C ILE A 221 22.35 2.44 23.63
N GLN A 222 21.67 3.58 23.87
CA GLN A 222 20.24 3.68 23.58
C GLN A 222 19.98 3.66 22.07
N LEU A 223 20.82 4.34 21.27
CA LEU A 223 20.74 4.30 19.81
C LEU A 223 20.94 2.88 19.26
N ILE A 224 21.89 2.12 19.84
CA ILE A 224 22.14 0.72 19.47
C ILE A 224 20.96 -0.17 19.86
N LYS A 225 20.32 0.08 21.01
CA LYS A 225 19.12 -0.66 21.43
C LYS A 225 17.95 -0.43 20.47
N PHE A 226 17.73 0.79 19.98
CA PHE A 226 16.74 1.03 18.96
C PHE A 226 17.03 0.21 17.70
N ALA A 227 18.27 0.22 17.23
CA ALA A 227 18.68 -0.58 16.08
C ALA A 227 18.47 -2.08 16.30
N LEU A 228 18.80 -2.59 17.50
CA LEU A 228 18.61 -4.00 17.86
C LEU A 228 17.12 -4.38 17.87
N ASN A 229 16.24 -3.54 18.45
CA ASN A 229 14.81 -3.79 18.45
C ASN A 229 14.27 -3.89 17.01
N VAL A 230 14.68 -2.97 16.12
CA VAL A 230 14.28 -3.00 14.70
C VAL A 230 14.82 -4.27 14.03
N ALA A 231 16.10 -4.62 14.23
CA ALA A 231 16.69 -5.83 13.66
C ALA A 231 15.96 -7.10 14.14
N ASP A 232 15.53 -7.15 15.41
CA ASP A 232 14.79 -8.29 15.96
C ASP A 232 13.38 -8.41 15.39
N GLY A 233 12.67 -7.29 15.23
CA GLY A 233 11.38 -7.26 14.51
C GLY A 233 11.53 -7.74 13.08
N MET A 234 12.56 -7.29 12.36
CA MET A 234 12.84 -7.72 10.99
C MET A 234 13.33 -9.17 10.91
N ARG A 235 14.04 -9.68 11.91
CA ARG A 235 14.37 -11.11 12.04
C ARG A 235 13.11 -11.98 12.08
N TYR A 236 12.08 -11.54 12.81
CA TYR A 236 10.79 -12.21 12.82
C TYR A 236 10.12 -12.16 11.43
N MET A 237 10.14 -11.02 10.74
CA MET A 237 9.58 -10.89 9.39
C MET A 237 10.33 -11.80 8.40
N GLU A 238 11.66 -11.79 8.42
CA GLU A 238 12.51 -12.65 7.57
C GLU A 238 12.19 -14.14 7.79
N ALA A 239 12.08 -14.59 9.04
CA ALA A 239 11.75 -15.98 9.38
C ALA A 239 10.36 -16.41 8.89
N ASN A 240 9.41 -15.46 8.78
CA ASN A 240 8.06 -15.69 8.27
C ASN A 240 7.93 -15.38 6.76
N ARG A 241 9.05 -15.18 6.04
CA ARG A 241 9.10 -14.87 4.61
C ARG A 241 8.28 -13.62 4.24
N LEU A 242 8.35 -12.60 5.09
CA LEU A 242 7.69 -11.31 4.94
C LEU A 242 8.72 -10.23 4.62
N VAL A 243 8.36 -9.29 3.75
CA VAL A 243 9.14 -8.10 3.42
C VAL A 243 8.35 -6.85 3.75
N HIS A 244 9.02 -5.84 4.31
CA HIS A 244 8.38 -4.59 4.73
C HIS A 244 8.23 -3.58 3.60
N ARG A 245 9.27 -3.39 2.80
CA ARG A 245 9.37 -2.51 1.63
C ARG A 245 9.35 -0.99 1.89
N ASP A 246 9.03 -0.57 3.10
CA ASP A 246 9.09 0.84 3.54
C ASP A 246 9.77 0.98 4.92
N LEU A 247 10.87 0.28 5.12
CA LEU A 247 11.61 0.31 6.37
C LEU A 247 12.44 1.61 6.49
N ALA A 248 12.04 2.50 7.42
CA ALA A 248 12.63 3.83 7.65
C ALA A 248 12.34 4.30 9.07
N CYS A 249 13.14 5.21 9.64
CA CYS A 249 12.93 5.72 11.00
C CYS A 249 11.56 6.37 11.23
N ARG A 250 10.90 6.92 10.20
CA ARG A 250 9.54 7.45 10.30
C ARG A 250 8.49 6.38 10.63
N ASN A 251 8.75 5.12 10.27
CA ASN A 251 7.89 3.96 10.51
C ASN A 251 8.33 3.15 11.74
N ILE A 252 9.27 3.66 12.54
CA ILE A 252 9.65 3.10 13.83
C ILE A 252 9.01 3.93 14.92
N LEU A 253 8.20 3.32 15.76
CA LEU A 253 7.51 3.97 16.87
C LEU A 253 8.11 3.52 18.19
N LEU A 254 8.01 4.36 19.22
CA LEU A 254 8.53 4.11 20.56
C LEU A 254 7.39 4.01 21.57
N ASP A 255 7.35 2.93 22.30
CA ASP A 255 6.41 2.75 23.42
C ASP A 255 6.83 3.56 24.68
N GLU A 256 6.09 3.44 25.76
CA GLU A 256 6.36 4.13 27.02
C GLU A 256 7.72 3.76 27.64
N ALA A 257 8.20 2.53 27.41
CA ALA A 257 9.49 2.04 27.88
C ALA A 257 10.65 2.33 26.92
N TYR A 258 10.43 3.12 25.87
CA TYR A 258 11.38 3.36 24.77
C TYR A 258 11.77 2.10 23.99
N CYS A 259 10.91 1.09 23.97
CA CYS A 259 11.07 -0.04 23.06
C CYS A 259 10.69 0.39 21.65
N ALA A 260 11.58 0.16 20.69
CA ALA A 260 11.31 0.50 19.29
C ALA A 260 10.51 -0.64 18.62
N LYS A 261 9.44 -0.26 17.92
CA LYS A 261 8.57 -1.19 17.20
C LYS A 261 8.33 -0.69 15.77
N ILE A 262 8.37 -1.62 14.84
CA ILE A 262 8.10 -1.37 13.41
C ILE A 262 6.61 -1.20 13.22
N SER A 263 6.22 -0.20 12.43
CA SER A 263 4.84 0.14 12.07
C SER A 263 4.71 0.37 10.57
N ASP A 264 3.48 0.63 10.12
CA ASP A 264 3.11 0.93 8.74
C ASP A 264 3.41 -0.22 7.76
N PHE A 265 2.57 -1.23 7.83
CA PHE A 265 2.65 -2.44 7.00
C PHE A 265 1.87 -2.31 5.67
N GLY A 266 1.49 -1.10 5.26
CA GLY A 266 0.70 -0.86 4.06
C GLY A 266 1.35 -1.34 2.76
N LEU A 267 2.68 -1.39 2.72
CA LEU A 267 3.45 -1.95 1.61
C LEU A 267 3.97 -3.38 1.86
N ALA A 268 3.82 -3.92 3.08
CA ALA A 268 4.35 -5.22 3.44
C ALA A 268 3.67 -6.37 2.69
N GLN A 269 4.43 -7.41 2.36
CA GLN A 269 3.91 -8.59 1.64
C GLN A 269 4.68 -9.87 1.96
N SER A 270 4.06 -11.03 1.63
CA SER A 270 4.76 -12.31 1.63
C SER A 270 5.60 -12.47 0.36
N VAL A 271 6.80 -13.04 0.52
CA VAL A 271 7.68 -13.41 -0.61
C VAL A 271 7.04 -14.48 -1.49
N ASP A 272 6.25 -15.39 -0.89
CA ASP A 272 5.63 -16.51 -1.60
C ASP A 272 4.41 -16.11 -2.44
N ASN A 273 3.75 -15.02 -2.06
CA ASN A 273 2.56 -14.50 -2.74
C ASN A 273 2.72 -13.00 -3.00
N PRO A 274 3.63 -12.60 -3.91
CA PRO A 274 3.75 -11.21 -4.26
C PRO A 274 2.43 -10.74 -4.87
N THR A 275 1.76 -9.80 -4.21
CA THR A 275 0.59 -9.13 -4.79
C THR A 275 1.00 -8.48 -6.10
N THR A 276 0.28 -8.77 -7.18
CA THR A 276 0.47 -8.12 -8.49
C THR A 276 0.29 -6.62 -8.28
N GLN A 277 1.40 -5.88 -8.30
CA GLN A 277 1.40 -4.46 -8.01
C GLN A 277 0.62 -3.70 -9.09
N SER A 278 -0.33 -2.88 -8.67
CA SER A 278 -0.78 -1.78 -9.51
C SER A 278 0.45 -0.91 -9.83
N LYS A 279 0.66 -0.59 -11.10
CA LYS A 279 1.84 0.14 -11.65
C LYS A 279 2.07 1.55 -11.07
N SER A 280 1.38 1.94 -10.00
CA SER A 280 1.38 3.28 -9.40
C SER A 280 1.93 3.38 -7.97
N GLN A 281 2.54 2.32 -7.43
CA GLN A 281 3.16 2.43 -6.10
C GLN A 281 4.51 3.15 -6.19
N PHE A 282 4.58 4.31 -5.51
CA PHE A 282 5.84 5.05 -5.34
C PHE A 282 6.61 4.47 -4.15
N PHE A 283 7.81 3.98 -4.39
CA PHE A 283 8.71 3.53 -3.33
C PHE A 283 9.65 4.67 -2.89
N PRO A 284 10.02 4.72 -1.60
CA PRO A 284 10.90 5.75 -1.07
C PRO A 284 12.34 5.54 -1.56
N ILE A 285 12.72 6.18 -2.66
CA ILE A 285 13.98 5.99 -3.40
C ILE A 285 15.21 5.97 -2.47
N LYS A 286 15.25 6.86 -1.47
CA LYS A 286 16.41 7.00 -0.57
C LYS A 286 16.58 5.85 0.44
N TRP A 287 15.58 5.01 0.62
CA TRP A 287 15.61 3.85 1.53
C TRP A 287 15.62 2.53 0.79
N THR A 288 15.20 2.53 -0.47
CA THR A 288 15.01 1.31 -1.25
C THR A 288 16.30 0.89 -1.96
N ALA A 289 16.60 -0.39 -1.90
CA ALA A 289 17.74 -1.00 -2.62
C ALA A 289 17.59 -0.84 -4.14
N VAL A 290 18.68 -0.58 -4.84
CA VAL A 290 18.66 -0.25 -6.28
C VAL A 290 18.11 -1.40 -7.12
N GLU A 291 18.44 -2.64 -6.78
CA GLU A 291 17.89 -3.82 -7.48
C GLU A 291 16.37 -3.89 -7.37
N ALA A 292 15.79 -3.51 -6.21
CA ALA A 292 14.34 -3.48 -6.04
C ALA A 292 13.68 -2.35 -6.85
N LEU A 293 14.31 -1.16 -6.91
CA LEU A 293 13.82 -0.05 -7.74
C LEU A 293 13.82 -0.40 -9.24
N ARG A 294 14.77 -1.22 -9.69
CA ARG A 294 14.88 -1.62 -11.10
C ARG A 294 13.96 -2.76 -11.49
N SER A 295 13.93 -3.81 -10.65
CA SER A 295 13.21 -5.04 -10.97
C SER A 295 11.78 -5.08 -10.46
N GLY A 296 11.44 -4.22 -9.47
CA GLY A 296 10.19 -4.32 -8.73
C GLY A 296 10.14 -5.53 -7.78
N VAL A 297 11.24 -6.29 -7.65
CA VAL A 297 11.31 -7.48 -6.79
C VAL A 297 11.92 -7.11 -5.44
N PHE A 298 11.20 -7.41 -4.38
CA PHE A 298 11.60 -7.13 -3.00
C PHE A 298 11.85 -8.44 -2.25
N THR A 299 12.92 -8.46 -1.46
CA THR A 299 13.35 -9.60 -0.65
C THR A 299 13.77 -9.10 0.73
N SER A 300 14.03 -10.02 1.69
CA SER A 300 14.62 -9.63 2.98
C SER A 300 15.93 -8.86 2.81
N GLN A 301 16.71 -9.15 1.75
CA GLN A 301 17.97 -8.45 1.47
C GLN A 301 17.75 -7.00 1.02
N THR A 302 16.60 -6.67 0.44
CA THR A 302 16.24 -5.28 0.15
C THR A 302 15.87 -4.51 1.43
N ASP A 303 15.23 -5.18 2.41
CA ASP A 303 14.98 -4.60 3.74
C ASP A 303 16.28 -4.46 4.55
N VAL A 304 17.26 -5.35 4.37
CA VAL A 304 18.61 -5.21 4.95
C VAL A 304 19.30 -3.94 4.45
N TRP A 305 19.19 -3.61 3.17
CA TRP A 305 19.67 -2.32 2.66
C TRP A 305 19.01 -1.15 3.37
N SER A 306 17.67 -1.16 3.48
CA SER A 306 16.89 -0.14 4.18
C SER A 306 17.29 -0.02 5.65
N PHE A 307 17.58 -1.15 6.31
CA PHE A 307 18.10 -1.17 7.68
C PHE A 307 19.44 -0.45 7.81
N GLY A 308 20.34 -0.57 6.85
CA GLY A 308 21.56 0.22 6.79
C GLY A 308 21.29 1.73 6.74
N VAL A 309 20.25 2.14 6.00
CA VAL A 309 19.82 3.54 5.98
C VAL A 309 19.24 3.96 7.33
N ILE A 310 18.46 3.09 8.01
CA ILE A 310 17.98 3.35 9.38
C ILE A 310 19.16 3.54 10.35
N LEU A 311 20.19 2.72 10.29
CA LEU A 311 21.37 2.92 11.12
C LEU A 311 21.96 4.31 10.90
N TRP A 312 22.08 4.74 9.66
CA TRP A 312 22.55 6.08 9.32
C TRP A 312 21.61 7.18 9.87
N GLU A 313 20.27 7.01 9.75
CA GLU A 313 19.29 7.94 10.31
C GLU A 313 19.40 8.02 11.84
N ILE A 314 19.51 6.89 12.55
CA ILE A 314 19.65 6.85 14.01
C ILE A 314 20.89 7.62 14.45
N PHE A 315 22.06 7.31 13.91
CA PHE A 315 23.33 7.91 14.32
C PHE A 315 23.54 9.33 13.77
N SER A 316 22.78 9.77 12.78
CA SER A 316 22.72 11.14 12.32
C SER A 316 21.65 12.00 13.00
N PHE A 317 20.91 11.45 13.97
CA PHE A 317 19.77 12.11 14.63
C PHE A 317 18.70 12.55 13.64
N ALA A 318 18.26 11.59 12.83
CA ALA A 318 17.22 11.72 11.82
C ALA A 318 17.47 12.79 10.76
N ARG A 319 18.72 12.94 10.31
CA ARG A 319 19.02 13.70 9.08
C ARG A 319 18.45 12.94 7.87
N ILE A 320 18.11 13.71 6.84
CA ILE A 320 17.64 13.13 5.57
C ILE A 320 18.78 12.37 4.90
N PRO A 321 18.60 11.09 4.52
CA PRO A 321 19.61 10.29 3.82
C PRO A 321 20.05 10.94 2.51
N TYR A 322 21.28 10.61 2.08
CA TYR A 322 21.93 11.16 0.90
C TYR A 322 21.90 12.70 0.89
N PRO A 323 22.51 13.35 1.92
CA PRO A 323 22.52 14.79 2.03
C PRO A 323 23.18 15.41 0.79
N ARG A 324 22.62 16.52 0.30
CA ARG A 324 23.10 17.25 -0.88
C ARG A 324 22.99 16.54 -2.23
N ILE A 325 22.42 15.32 -2.29
CA ILE A 325 22.13 14.62 -3.53
C ILE A 325 20.64 14.77 -3.85
N LEU A 326 20.32 15.24 -5.05
CA LEU A 326 18.95 15.34 -5.52
C LEU A 326 18.35 13.94 -5.66
N ILE A 327 17.06 13.80 -5.34
CA ILE A 327 16.40 12.48 -5.31
C ILE A 327 16.53 11.72 -6.64
N GLN A 328 16.47 12.42 -7.76
CA GLN A 328 16.62 11.88 -9.11
C GLN A 328 18.04 11.33 -9.41
N ASP A 329 19.05 11.80 -8.66
CA ASP A 329 20.45 11.42 -8.87
C ASP A 329 20.91 10.33 -7.89
N VAL A 330 20.12 10.01 -6.85
CA VAL A 330 20.52 9.05 -5.80
C VAL A 330 20.86 7.69 -6.38
N VAL A 331 19.98 7.14 -7.22
CA VAL A 331 20.18 5.80 -7.83
C VAL A 331 21.48 5.77 -8.61
N ARG A 332 21.72 6.75 -9.48
CA ARG A 332 22.94 6.84 -10.29
C ARG A 332 24.21 6.89 -9.42
N HIS A 333 24.21 7.67 -8.33
CA HIS A 333 25.36 7.74 -7.42
C HIS A 333 25.65 6.40 -6.73
N ILE A 334 24.59 5.71 -6.26
CA ILE A 334 24.74 4.40 -5.63
C ILE A 334 25.34 3.37 -6.62
N GLU A 335 24.89 3.38 -7.87
CA GLU A 335 25.38 2.50 -8.94
C GLU A 335 26.85 2.76 -9.30
N GLN A 336 27.28 4.01 -9.20
CA GLN A 336 28.68 4.40 -9.36
C GLN A 336 29.55 4.08 -8.13
N GLY A 337 28.99 3.38 -7.13
CA GLY A 337 29.70 2.95 -5.93
C GLY A 337 29.62 3.91 -4.75
N TYR A 338 28.89 5.03 -4.86
CA TYR A 338 28.73 5.93 -3.73
C TYR A 338 27.97 5.26 -2.58
N ARG A 339 28.47 5.45 -1.37
CA ARG A 339 27.79 5.10 -0.13
C ARG A 339 27.85 6.31 0.81
N MET A 340 26.86 6.48 1.67
CA MET A 340 26.86 7.56 2.67
C MET A 340 28.02 7.36 3.64
N GLU A 341 28.75 8.44 3.94
CA GLU A 341 29.74 8.43 4.99
C GLU A 341 29.08 8.22 6.37
N PRO A 342 29.74 7.50 7.29
CA PRO A 342 29.23 7.38 8.66
C PRO A 342 28.97 8.76 9.25
N PRO A 343 27.88 8.93 10.02
CA PRO A 343 27.65 10.17 10.76
C PRO A 343 28.78 10.46 11.73
N GLU A 344 28.97 11.74 12.07
CA GLU A 344 29.91 12.18 13.10
C GLU A 344 29.62 11.47 14.43
N ASP A 345 30.64 11.03 15.14
CA ASP A 345 30.57 10.24 16.39
C ASP A 345 29.93 8.86 16.27
N CYS A 346 29.65 8.39 15.06
CA CYS A 346 29.17 7.02 14.86
C CYS A 346 30.25 6.00 15.23
N PRO A 347 29.96 5.00 16.08
CA PRO A 347 30.94 3.95 16.40
C PRO A 347 31.41 3.20 15.16
N VAL A 348 32.70 2.89 15.06
CA VAL A 348 33.30 2.15 13.94
C VAL A 348 32.62 0.79 13.74
N SER A 349 32.23 0.14 14.84
CA SER A 349 31.48 -1.12 14.82
C SER A 349 30.14 -1.01 14.09
N ILE A 350 29.41 0.12 14.25
CA ILE A 350 28.14 0.40 13.59
C ILE A 350 28.37 0.78 12.12
N SER A 351 29.38 1.61 11.83
CA SER A 351 29.71 1.95 10.45
C SER A 351 30.09 0.73 9.60
N ASN A 352 30.77 -0.25 10.20
CA ASN A 352 31.07 -1.54 9.57
C ASN A 352 29.80 -2.35 9.26
N ILE A 353 28.77 -2.28 10.09
CA ILE A 353 27.46 -2.89 9.77
C ILE A 353 26.82 -2.17 8.59
N MET A 354 26.78 -0.83 8.59
CA MET A 354 26.22 -0.05 7.47
C MET A 354 26.89 -0.46 6.15
N THR A 355 28.23 -0.54 6.11
CA THR A 355 28.97 -0.94 4.92
C THR A 355 28.54 -2.33 4.42
N LYS A 356 28.37 -3.30 5.32
CA LYS A 356 27.92 -4.65 4.97
C LYS A 356 26.49 -4.68 4.45
N THR A 357 25.60 -3.88 5.01
CA THR A 357 24.18 -3.82 4.57
C THR A 357 24.04 -3.15 3.20
N TRP A 358 25.00 -2.35 2.77
CA TRP A 358 24.99 -1.67 1.47
C TRP A 358 25.91 -2.35 0.44
N ASP A 359 26.21 -3.64 0.61
CA ASP A 359 26.91 -4.40 -0.45
C ASP A 359 26.05 -4.37 -1.73
N SER A 360 26.71 -4.19 -2.88
CA SER A 360 26.04 -4.13 -4.18
C SER A 360 25.41 -5.47 -4.56
N ASN A 361 26.05 -6.59 -4.15
CA ASN A 361 25.45 -7.91 -4.29
C ASN A 361 24.59 -8.24 -3.07
N PRO A 362 23.26 -8.40 -3.23
CA PRO A 362 22.36 -8.73 -2.11
C PRO A 362 22.76 -9.98 -1.31
N GLU A 363 23.35 -10.98 -1.97
CA GLU A 363 23.77 -12.24 -1.33
C GLU A 363 24.92 -12.06 -0.32
N ASN A 364 25.68 -10.96 -0.45
CA ASN A 364 26.79 -10.65 0.48
C ASN A 364 26.29 -9.89 1.71
N ARG A 365 25.07 -9.37 1.70
CA ARG A 365 24.50 -8.65 2.84
C ARG A 365 24.20 -9.63 3.97
N PRO A 366 24.40 -9.23 5.25
CA PRO A 366 24.06 -10.07 6.37
C PRO A 366 22.52 -10.31 6.44
N THR A 367 22.12 -11.45 7.00
CA THR A 367 20.73 -11.69 7.39
C THR A 367 20.37 -10.90 8.66
N PHE A 368 19.08 -10.72 8.96
CA PHE A 368 18.66 -10.08 10.21
C PHE A 368 19.07 -10.88 11.44
N VAL A 369 19.17 -12.21 11.36
CA VAL A 369 19.76 -13.04 12.42
C VAL A 369 21.21 -12.65 12.71
N GLN A 370 22.01 -12.43 11.65
CA GLN A 370 23.40 -11.99 11.79
C GLN A 370 23.50 -10.56 12.30
N LEU A 371 22.62 -9.66 11.85
CA LEU A 371 22.55 -8.26 12.32
C LEU A 371 22.25 -8.17 13.81
N CYS A 372 21.27 -8.95 14.31
CA CYS A 372 20.99 -9.03 15.75
C CYS A 372 22.24 -9.44 16.54
N ARG A 373 22.91 -10.53 16.14
CA ARG A 373 24.15 -11.00 16.82
C ARG A 373 25.25 -9.95 16.80
N MET A 374 25.45 -9.25 15.67
CA MET A 374 26.46 -8.17 15.58
C MET A 374 26.16 -7.03 16.56
N LEU A 375 24.89 -6.61 16.68
CA LEU A 375 24.48 -5.54 17.59
C LEU A 375 24.55 -5.98 19.05
N GLU A 376 24.16 -7.21 19.38
CA GLU A 376 24.33 -7.82 20.70
C GLU A 376 25.79 -7.87 21.11
N ASP A 377 26.68 -8.28 20.23
CA ASP A 377 28.13 -8.32 20.44
C ASP A 377 28.72 -6.93 20.72
N ILE A 378 28.24 -5.90 19.98
CA ILE A 378 28.66 -4.51 20.20
C ILE A 378 28.28 -4.06 21.61
N ILE A 379 27.06 -4.37 22.06
CA ILE A 379 26.57 -4.04 23.40
C ILE A 379 27.39 -4.78 24.45
N ALA A 380 27.55 -6.10 24.32
CA ALA A 380 28.25 -6.93 25.29
C ALA A 380 29.72 -6.54 25.47
N LYS A 381 30.40 -6.20 24.37
CA LYS A 381 31.82 -5.82 24.35
C LYS A 381 32.05 -4.32 24.57
N LYS A 382 31.00 -3.51 24.71
CA LYS A 382 31.03 -2.03 24.85
C LYS A 382 31.83 -1.36 23.71
N LEU A 383 31.62 -1.79 22.48
CA LEU A 383 32.32 -1.29 21.29
C LEU A 383 31.62 -0.02 20.67
N TYR A 384 31.22 0.95 21.54
CA TYR A 384 30.47 2.14 21.15
C TYR A 384 30.99 3.43 21.81
#